data_756deb3d13fe09b83c630161fdc23e8e
#
_entry.id   756deb3d13fe09b83c630161fdc23e8e
#
_cell.length_a   1.000
_cell.length_b   1.000
_cell.length_c   1.000
_cell.angle_alpha   90.00
_cell.angle_beta   90.00
_cell.angle_gamma   90.00
#
_symmetry.space_group_name_H-M   'P 1'
#
loop_
_entity.id
_entity.type
_entity.pdbx_description
1 polymer ?
#
loop_
_entity_poly.entity_id
_entity_poly.type
_entity_poly.pdbx_seq_one_letter_code
_entity_poly.pdbx_strand_id
1 'polypeptide(L)'
;PSCHCRGPIRKKNDEICMQEITLNNGVTIPILGFGVFQIPAEETKQAVLDAIAAGYRHFDTAQAYANEREVGQAIAESGLPREEFFITSKVWLDNYGYEKARQSVLDSLEKMGLDYLDLMLLHQPFSDYYGAYRALEDLYREGKLRAIGVSNFYPDRLSDLAAFTEITPQVNQVETHPFNQQIFAQENMVKNKVQIESWATFAEGRNGIFTNPVLEEIGRKYGKSTAQVMVRWQVQRGIVCLTKTVKLERMRENLDVFDFELSDADMKAIAGLDTKTSLFFNHQDASTVDLFVNLIQQRRGNI
;
A
#
# COMPACT_ATOMS: atom_id res chain seq x y z
N PRO A 1 -8.39 -6.29 -22.48
CA PRO A 1 -8.99 -7.23 -21.58
C PRO A 1 -9.56 -6.45 -20.41
N SER A 2 -10.87 -6.52 -20.30
CA SER A 2 -11.73 -5.70 -19.48
C SER A 2 -11.50 -5.91 -17.99
N CYS A 3 -11.22 -4.83 -17.29
CA CYS A 3 -11.42 -4.73 -15.86
C CYS A 3 -12.92 -4.95 -15.59
N HIS A 4 -13.30 -6.07 -15.01
CA HIS A 4 -14.69 -6.34 -14.66
C HIS A 4 -14.98 -5.68 -13.31
N CYS A 5 -15.26 -4.39 -13.35
CA CYS A 5 -15.95 -3.71 -12.26
C CYS A 5 -17.39 -4.26 -12.23
N ARG A 6 -17.73 -5.14 -11.31
CA ARG A 6 -19.11 -5.53 -11.06
C ARG A 6 -19.80 -4.39 -10.32
N GLY A 7 -20.74 -3.76 -10.99
CA GLY A 7 -21.90 -2.97 -10.66
C GLY A 7 -21.98 -2.10 -9.39
N PRO A 8 -22.93 -1.16 -9.37
CA PRO A 8 -23.02 -0.13 -8.36
C PRO A 8 -23.38 -0.72 -6.98
N ILE A 9 -22.72 -0.19 -5.97
CA ILE A 9 -22.88 -0.45 -4.55
C ILE A 9 -24.33 -0.29 -4.14
N ARG A 10 -25.00 -1.39 -3.74
CA ARG A 10 -26.29 -1.32 -3.05
C ARG A 10 -26.03 -1.24 -1.55
N LYS A 11 -26.47 -0.15 -0.94
CA LYS A 11 -26.61 -0.05 0.52
C LYS A 11 -27.51 -1.18 1.00
N LYS A 12 -26.95 -2.13 1.73
CA LYS A 12 -27.68 -3.09 2.53
C LYS A 12 -27.19 -2.90 3.95
N ASN A 13 -28.04 -2.30 4.80
CA ASN A 13 -27.83 -2.16 6.23
C ASN A 13 -26.47 -1.55 6.65
N ASP A 14 -26.28 -0.24 6.55
CA ASP A 14 -25.17 0.56 7.13
C ASP A 14 -23.69 0.01 6.98
N GLU A 15 -23.48 -1.05 6.22
CA GLU A 15 -22.15 -1.55 5.87
C GLU A 15 -21.64 -0.87 4.59
N ILE A 16 -20.47 -0.24 4.70
CA ILE A 16 -19.72 0.27 3.54
C ILE A 16 -19.25 -0.95 2.75
N CYS A 17 -19.88 -1.24 1.62
CA CYS A 17 -19.41 -2.28 0.70
C CYS A 17 -18.15 -1.76 0.00
N MET A 18 -16.98 -2.14 0.51
CA MET A 18 -15.69 -1.75 -0.05
C MET A 18 -15.43 -2.49 -1.38
N GLN A 19 -15.03 -1.73 -2.40
CA GLN A 19 -14.61 -2.32 -3.68
C GLN A 19 -13.31 -3.12 -3.47
N GLU A 20 -13.22 -4.28 -4.13
CA GLU A 20 -12.06 -5.16 -4.12
C GLU A 20 -11.44 -5.30 -5.52
N ILE A 21 -10.15 -5.59 -5.55
CA ILE A 21 -9.42 -5.94 -6.77
C ILE A 21 -8.95 -7.38 -6.67
N THR A 22 -9.07 -8.13 -7.76
CA THR A 22 -8.54 -9.49 -7.85
C THR A 22 -7.10 -9.45 -8.36
N LEU A 23 -6.18 -9.98 -7.55
CA LEU A 23 -4.75 -10.12 -7.88
C LEU A 23 -4.52 -11.26 -8.90
N ASN A 24 -3.31 -11.32 -9.47
CA ASN A 24 -2.97 -12.31 -10.51
C ASN A 24 -3.02 -13.78 -10.04
N ASN A 25 -3.07 -14.01 -8.73
CA ASN A 25 -3.20 -15.34 -8.12
C ASN A 25 -4.63 -15.65 -7.63
N GLY A 26 -5.60 -14.76 -7.89
CA GLY A 26 -7.01 -14.92 -7.50
C GLY A 26 -7.36 -14.42 -6.11
N VAL A 27 -6.41 -13.99 -5.29
CA VAL A 27 -6.66 -13.33 -4.01
C VAL A 27 -7.27 -11.96 -4.24
N THR A 28 -8.28 -11.58 -3.47
CA THR A 28 -8.87 -10.24 -3.52
C THR A 28 -8.25 -9.32 -2.46
N ILE A 29 -8.01 -8.06 -2.83
CA ILE A 29 -7.50 -7.00 -1.95
C ILE A 29 -8.49 -5.84 -1.92
N PRO A 30 -8.88 -5.32 -0.74
CA PRO A 30 -9.67 -4.10 -0.67
C PRO A 30 -8.94 -2.93 -1.31
N ILE A 31 -9.65 -2.15 -2.15
CA ILE A 31 -9.04 -1.05 -2.90
C ILE A 31 -8.57 0.10 -2.02
N LEU A 32 -9.16 0.25 -0.83
CA LEU A 32 -8.72 1.21 0.18
C LEU A 32 -8.13 0.49 1.39
N GLY A 33 -6.93 0.92 1.78
CA GLY A 33 -6.23 0.42 2.95
C GLY A 33 -5.83 1.54 3.91
N PHE A 34 -5.52 1.15 5.13
CA PHE A 34 -5.05 2.02 6.20
C PHE A 34 -3.58 1.73 6.49
N GLY A 35 -2.71 2.71 6.25
CA GLY A 35 -1.28 2.63 6.53
C GLY A 35 -0.92 3.15 7.91
N VAL A 36 0.00 2.50 8.60
CA VAL A 36 0.45 2.89 9.96
C VAL A 36 1.86 3.46 9.99
N PHE A 37 2.44 3.79 8.86
CA PHE A 37 3.75 4.46 8.81
C PHE A 37 3.73 5.77 9.60
N GLN A 38 4.76 6.03 10.41
CA GLN A 38 4.88 7.21 11.28
C GLN A 38 3.79 7.33 12.37
N ILE A 39 3.05 6.27 12.67
CA ILE A 39 2.22 6.20 13.89
C ILE A 39 3.08 5.52 14.96
N PRO A 40 3.37 6.18 16.08
CA PRO A 40 4.13 5.57 17.17
C PRO A 40 3.48 4.27 17.67
N ALA A 41 4.28 3.31 18.15
CA ALA A 41 3.77 2.02 18.59
C ALA A 41 2.66 2.16 19.63
N GLU A 42 2.82 3.05 20.60
CA GLU A 42 1.85 3.33 21.67
C GLU A 42 0.49 3.86 21.17
N GLU A 43 0.45 4.47 20.00
CA GLU A 43 -0.78 4.98 19.36
C GLU A 43 -1.35 4.03 18.31
N THR A 44 -0.55 3.10 17.78
CA THR A 44 -0.90 2.30 16.60
C THR A 44 -2.10 1.40 16.86
N LYS A 45 -2.16 0.72 18.01
CA LYS A 45 -3.29 -0.17 18.34
C LYS A 45 -4.62 0.58 18.30
N GLN A 46 -4.69 1.73 18.94
CA GLN A 46 -5.92 2.53 18.96
C GLN A 46 -6.27 3.06 17.58
N ALA A 47 -5.28 3.55 16.81
CA ALA A 47 -5.52 4.02 15.45
C ALA A 47 -6.08 2.91 14.54
N VAL A 48 -5.60 1.68 14.67
CA VAL A 48 -6.11 0.54 13.90
C VAL A 48 -7.52 0.16 14.35
N LEU A 49 -7.81 0.14 15.65
CA LEU A 49 -9.17 -0.09 16.17
C LEU A 49 -10.17 0.96 15.67
N ASP A 50 -9.78 2.23 15.66
CA ASP A 50 -10.59 3.32 15.13
C ASP A 50 -10.84 3.15 13.62
N ALA A 51 -9.81 2.74 12.87
CA ALA A 51 -9.95 2.46 11.44
C ALA A 51 -10.85 1.25 11.17
N ILE A 52 -10.79 0.19 11.99
CA ILE A 52 -11.73 -0.94 11.93
C ILE A 52 -13.16 -0.46 12.18
N ALA A 53 -13.37 0.37 13.20
CA ALA A 53 -14.68 0.95 13.51
C ALA A 53 -15.19 1.89 12.40
N ALA A 54 -14.30 2.56 11.68
CA ALA A 54 -14.64 3.35 10.49
C ALA A 54 -15.04 2.50 9.28
N GLY A 55 -14.63 1.22 9.22
CA GLY A 55 -14.94 0.30 8.13
C GLY A 55 -13.73 -0.21 7.34
N TYR A 56 -12.50 0.18 7.69
CA TYR A 56 -11.31 -0.39 7.06
C TYR A 56 -11.15 -1.87 7.37
N ARG A 57 -10.70 -2.64 6.38
CA ARG A 57 -10.37 -4.07 6.49
C ARG A 57 -9.00 -4.41 5.92
N HIS A 58 -8.33 -3.48 5.28
CA HIS A 58 -6.97 -3.62 4.76
C HIS A 58 -6.02 -2.73 5.58
N PHE A 59 -4.99 -3.34 6.20
CA PHE A 59 -4.00 -2.68 7.05
C PHE A 59 -2.60 -2.94 6.55
N ASP A 60 -1.81 -1.88 6.45
CA ASP A 60 -0.44 -1.93 5.93
C ASP A 60 0.55 -1.45 7.00
N THR A 61 1.44 -2.35 7.40
CA THR A 61 2.58 -2.10 8.27
C THR A 61 3.90 -2.53 7.61
N ALA A 62 4.99 -2.55 8.37
CA ALA A 62 6.29 -3.04 7.92
C ALA A 62 7.19 -3.35 9.12
N GLN A 63 8.16 -4.25 8.93
CA GLN A 63 9.20 -4.51 9.93
C GLN A 63 9.92 -3.22 10.36
N ALA A 64 10.14 -2.32 9.39
CA ALA A 64 10.78 -1.03 9.61
C ALA A 64 9.97 -0.03 10.46
N TYR A 65 8.66 -0.23 10.62
CA TYR A 65 7.82 0.73 11.35
C TYR A 65 7.81 0.49 12.86
N ALA A 66 8.30 -0.67 13.30
CA ALA A 66 8.37 -1.08 14.70
C ALA A 66 7.00 -1.09 15.42
N ASN A 67 5.91 -1.32 14.68
CA ASN A 67 4.54 -1.35 15.20
C ASN A 67 3.70 -2.56 14.73
N GLU A 68 4.36 -3.61 14.23
CA GLU A 68 3.68 -4.83 13.79
C GLU A 68 2.87 -5.49 14.93
N ARG A 69 3.43 -5.54 16.14
CA ARG A 69 2.77 -6.11 17.32
C ARG A 69 1.44 -5.43 17.62
N GLU A 70 1.41 -4.13 17.56
CA GLU A 70 0.24 -3.29 17.88
C GLU A 70 -0.86 -3.48 16.83
N VAL A 71 -0.49 -3.65 15.56
CA VAL A 71 -1.44 -4.04 14.50
C VAL A 71 -2.06 -5.38 14.82
N GLY A 72 -1.26 -6.40 15.14
CA GLY A 72 -1.76 -7.74 15.52
C GLY A 72 -2.68 -7.70 16.74
N GLN A 73 -2.32 -6.93 17.76
CA GLN A 73 -3.15 -6.74 18.96
C GLN A 73 -4.52 -6.12 18.61
N ALA A 74 -4.54 -5.10 17.75
CA ALA A 74 -5.80 -4.48 17.32
C ALA A 74 -6.69 -5.46 16.57
N ILE A 75 -6.13 -6.28 15.68
CA ILE A 75 -6.88 -7.33 14.98
C ILE A 75 -7.50 -8.32 15.97
N ALA A 76 -6.71 -8.79 16.94
CA ALA A 76 -7.20 -9.73 17.96
C ALA A 76 -8.29 -9.09 18.85
N GLU A 77 -8.15 -7.84 19.24
CA GLU A 77 -9.10 -7.11 20.10
C GLU A 77 -10.36 -6.64 19.35
N SER A 78 -10.36 -6.63 18.01
CA SER A 78 -11.51 -6.19 17.21
C SER A 78 -12.76 -7.07 17.38
N GLY A 79 -12.57 -8.32 17.76
CA GLY A 79 -13.63 -9.33 17.85
C GLY A 79 -14.15 -9.83 16.50
N LEU A 80 -13.56 -9.38 15.38
CA LEU A 80 -13.90 -9.83 14.04
C LEU A 80 -13.04 -11.05 13.63
N PRO A 81 -13.56 -11.93 12.77
CA PRO A 81 -12.78 -13.04 12.23
C PRO A 81 -11.53 -12.58 11.46
N ARG A 82 -10.42 -13.30 11.57
CA ARG A 82 -9.15 -12.97 10.89
C ARG A 82 -9.31 -12.85 9.38
N GLU A 83 -10.14 -13.65 8.78
CA GLU A 83 -10.43 -13.70 7.33
C GLU A 83 -11.15 -12.44 6.80
N GLU A 84 -11.72 -11.62 7.66
CA GLU A 84 -12.27 -10.33 7.25
C GLU A 84 -11.20 -9.27 7.01
N PHE A 85 -9.97 -9.54 7.41
CA PHE A 85 -8.86 -8.60 7.28
C PHE A 85 -7.89 -9.00 6.19
N PHE A 86 -7.41 -7.99 5.47
CA PHE A 86 -6.26 -8.07 4.58
C PHE A 86 -5.07 -7.35 5.25
N ILE A 87 -4.07 -8.11 5.67
CA ILE A 87 -2.93 -7.59 6.44
C ILE A 87 -1.66 -7.68 5.60
N THR A 88 -1.01 -6.53 5.42
CA THR A 88 0.26 -6.39 4.71
C THR A 88 1.38 -6.03 5.67
N SER A 89 2.53 -6.69 5.52
CA SER A 89 3.80 -6.24 6.09
C SER A 89 4.91 -6.25 5.03
N LYS A 90 6.12 -5.82 5.40
CA LYS A 90 7.23 -5.66 4.46
C LYS A 90 8.55 -6.09 5.10
N VAL A 91 9.33 -6.88 4.37
CA VAL A 91 10.70 -7.26 4.76
C VAL A 91 11.61 -6.06 4.62
N TRP A 92 12.32 -5.71 5.68
CA TRP A 92 13.30 -4.63 5.63
C TRP A 92 14.65 -5.08 5.08
N LEU A 93 15.43 -4.18 4.54
CA LEU A 93 16.71 -4.43 3.89
C LEU A 93 17.71 -5.24 4.74
N ASP A 94 17.72 -5.06 6.06
CA ASP A 94 18.60 -5.81 6.99
C ASP A 94 18.36 -7.31 6.96
N ASN A 95 17.16 -7.69 6.57
CA ASN A 95 16.68 -9.06 6.54
C ASN A 95 16.69 -9.64 5.12
N TYR A 96 17.33 -8.99 4.14
CA TYR A 96 17.43 -9.53 2.79
C TYR A 96 18.45 -10.68 2.71
N GLY A 97 18.32 -11.49 1.67
CA GLY A 97 18.88 -12.82 1.53
C GLY A 97 17.88 -13.88 1.97
N TYR A 98 18.04 -15.13 1.51
CA TYR A 98 17.04 -16.17 1.69
C TYR A 98 16.76 -16.49 3.17
N GLU A 99 17.77 -16.88 3.94
CA GLU A 99 17.59 -17.35 5.33
C GLU A 99 17.09 -16.24 6.25
N LYS A 100 17.65 -15.04 6.12
CA LYS A 100 17.23 -13.89 6.93
C LYS A 100 15.81 -13.46 6.62
N ALA A 101 15.46 -13.37 5.34
CA ALA A 101 14.12 -12.98 4.94
C ALA A 101 13.08 -13.99 5.43
N ARG A 102 13.36 -15.29 5.24
CA ARG A 102 12.49 -16.35 5.75
C ARG A 102 12.25 -16.23 7.26
N GLN A 103 13.33 -16.15 8.04
CA GLN A 103 13.23 -16.04 9.49
C GLN A 103 12.49 -14.76 9.91
N SER A 104 12.80 -13.62 9.29
CA SER A 104 12.17 -12.35 9.63
C SER A 104 10.66 -12.32 9.38
N VAL A 105 10.17 -13.03 8.37
CA VAL A 105 8.74 -13.20 8.12
C VAL A 105 8.07 -14.02 9.20
N LEU A 106 8.71 -15.12 9.63
CA LEU A 106 8.20 -15.93 10.75
C LEU A 106 8.17 -15.12 12.05
N ASP A 107 9.20 -14.30 12.30
CA ASP A 107 9.24 -13.39 13.45
C ASP A 107 8.13 -12.32 13.38
N SER A 108 7.82 -11.80 12.19
CA SER A 108 6.70 -10.89 11.99
C SER A 108 5.36 -11.54 12.32
N LEU A 109 5.12 -12.78 11.87
CA LEU A 109 3.92 -13.54 12.20
C LEU A 109 3.80 -13.75 13.71
N GLU A 110 4.89 -14.13 14.38
CA GLU A 110 4.91 -14.30 15.83
C GLU A 110 4.60 -13.00 16.56
N LYS A 111 5.25 -11.88 16.18
CA LYS A 111 5.01 -10.55 16.77
C LYS A 111 3.55 -10.12 16.65
N MET A 112 2.94 -10.41 15.53
CA MET A 112 1.55 -10.03 15.25
C MET A 112 0.55 -11.03 15.84
N GLY A 113 1.00 -12.22 16.24
CA GLY A 113 0.12 -13.32 16.70
C GLY A 113 -0.76 -13.86 15.57
N LEU A 114 -0.23 -13.94 14.35
CA LEU A 114 -0.94 -14.38 13.15
C LEU A 114 -0.34 -15.67 12.60
N ASP A 115 -1.20 -16.55 12.06
CA ASP A 115 -0.80 -17.77 11.38
C ASP A 115 -0.35 -17.53 9.93
N TYR A 116 -0.86 -16.47 9.30
CA TYR A 116 -0.55 -16.06 7.94
C TYR A 116 -0.67 -14.54 7.75
N LEU A 117 0.00 -14.01 6.74
CA LEU A 117 -0.22 -12.68 6.19
C LEU A 117 -0.93 -12.75 4.83
N ASP A 118 -1.74 -11.75 4.52
CA ASP A 118 -2.40 -11.65 3.21
C ASP A 118 -1.43 -11.19 2.13
N LEU A 119 -0.50 -10.30 2.48
CA LEU A 119 0.53 -9.81 1.57
C LEU A 119 1.84 -9.55 2.32
N MET A 120 2.94 -10.03 1.76
CA MET A 120 4.28 -9.66 2.20
C MET A 120 5.07 -9.06 1.05
N LEU A 121 5.63 -7.88 1.28
CA LEU A 121 6.39 -7.13 0.29
C LEU A 121 7.89 -7.12 0.62
N LEU A 122 8.74 -7.07 -0.39
CA LEU A 122 10.10 -6.57 -0.24
C LEU A 122 10.05 -5.05 -0.23
N HIS A 123 10.51 -4.41 0.86
CA HIS A 123 10.28 -2.98 1.10
C HIS A 123 11.05 -2.06 0.16
N GLN A 124 12.27 -2.46 -0.25
CA GLN A 124 13.18 -1.64 -1.06
C GLN A 124 13.87 -2.48 -2.14
N PRO A 125 14.18 -1.88 -3.32
CA PRO A 125 14.75 -2.58 -4.46
C PRO A 125 16.28 -2.64 -4.43
N PHE A 126 16.88 -2.97 -3.31
CA PHE A 126 18.33 -2.99 -3.11
C PHE A 126 18.79 -4.30 -2.47
N SER A 127 20.11 -4.54 -2.42
CA SER A 127 20.72 -5.69 -1.80
C SER A 127 20.30 -7.03 -2.44
N ASP A 128 20.35 -8.15 -1.70
CA ASP A 128 19.94 -9.47 -2.20
C ASP A 128 18.42 -9.65 -2.18
N TYR A 129 17.70 -8.86 -2.99
CA TYR A 129 16.25 -9.00 -3.10
C TYR A 129 15.83 -10.28 -3.83
N TYR A 130 16.66 -10.87 -4.69
CA TYR A 130 16.36 -12.17 -5.30
C TYR A 130 16.34 -13.30 -4.26
N GLY A 131 17.33 -13.36 -3.37
CA GLY A 131 17.34 -14.32 -2.27
C GLY A 131 16.16 -14.13 -1.34
N ALA A 132 15.86 -12.89 -0.97
CA ALA A 132 14.70 -12.55 -0.16
C ALA A 132 13.38 -12.94 -0.84
N TYR A 133 13.23 -12.69 -2.14
CA TYR A 133 12.02 -13.03 -2.88
C TYR A 133 11.78 -14.55 -2.95
N ARG A 134 12.83 -15.34 -3.15
CA ARG A 134 12.75 -16.82 -3.11
C ARG A 134 12.26 -17.32 -1.75
N ALA A 135 12.65 -16.68 -0.66
CA ALA A 135 12.13 -17.00 0.66
C ALA A 135 10.60 -16.70 0.75
N LEU A 136 10.14 -15.59 0.15
CA LEU A 136 8.70 -15.30 0.07
C LEU A 136 7.96 -16.33 -0.79
N GLU A 137 8.53 -16.78 -1.91
CA GLU A 137 7.94 -17.82 -2.76
C GLU A 137 7.73 -19.13 -1.99
N ASP A 138 8.70 -19.55 -1.18
CA ASP A 138 8.56 -20.77 -0.38
C ASP A 138 7.53 -20.61 0.74
N LEU A 139 7.53 -19.48 1.45
CA LEU A 139 6.52 -19.18 2.46
C LEU A 139 5.09 -19.07 1.87
N TYR A 140 4.98 -18.60 0.62
CA TYR A 140 3.72 -18.61 -0.12
C TYR A 140 3.24 -20.05 -0.39
N ARG A 141 4.12 -20.94 -0.84
CA ARG A 141 3.80 -22.37 -1.07
C ARG A 141 3.43 -23.08 0.23
N GLU A 142 4.03 -22.68 1.35
CA GLU A 142 3.73 -23.19 2.69
C GLU A 142 2.41 -22.65 3.28
N GLY A 143 1.75 -21.71 2.60
CA GLY A 143 0.51 -21.11 3.06
C GLY A 143 0.69 -20.07 4.18
N LYS A 144 1.91 -19.62 4.45
CA LYS A 144 2.19 -18.54 5.40
C LYS A 144 1.90 -17.16 4.83
N LEU A 145 1.92 -17.02 3.51
CA LEU A 145 1.64 -15.80 2.77
C LEU A 145 0.59 -16.09 1.70
N ARG A 146 -0.50 -15.32 1.65
CA ARG A 146 -1.54 -15.48 0.62
C ARG A 146 -1.17 -14.79 -0.69
N ALA A 147 -0.39 -13.72 -0.62
CA ALA A 147 0.20 -13.02 -1.75
C ALA A 147 1.59 -12.51 -1.39
N ILE A 148 2.43 -12.34 -2.40
CA ILE A 148 3.78 -11.79 -2.27
C ILE A 148 4.01 -10.70 -3.30
N GLY A 149 4.86 -9.75 -2.99
CA GLY A 149 5.13 -8.64 -3.89
C GLY A 149 6.35 -7.84 -3.49
N VAL A 150 6.42 -6.65 -4.06
CA VAL A 150 7.55 -5.74 -3.89
C VAL A 150 7.07 -4.32 -3.65
N SER A 151 7.98 -3.45 -3.23
CA SER A 151 7.73 -2.02 -3.08
C SER A 151 8.90 -1.24 -3.67
N ASN A 152 8.60 -0.13 -4.35
CA ASN A 152 9.58 0.76 -4.98
C ASN A 152 10.40 0.12 -6.10
N PHE A 153 9.94 -0.97 -6.70
CA PHE A 153 10.58 -1.58 -7.86
C PHE A 153 10.17 -0.80 -9.11
N TYR A 154 11.11 -0.08 -9.68
CA TYR A 154 10.91 0.66 -10.93
C TYR A 154 10.76 -0.32 -12.11
N PRO A 155 10.27 0.14 -13.28
CA PRO A 155 9.91 -0.76 -14.37
C PRO A 155 10.98 -1.76 -14.82
N ASP A 156 12.24 -1.34 -14.85
CA ASP A 156 13.38 -2.20 -15.18
C ASP A 156 13.56 -3.34 -14.16
N ARG A 157 13.59 -3.01 -12.86
CA ARG A 157 13.76 -3.99 -11.79
C ARG A 157 12.55 -4.89 -11.61
N LEU A 158 11.33 -4.34 -11.76
CA LEU A 158 10.11 -5.15 -11.70
C LEU A 158 10.09 -6.17 -12.85
N SER A 159 10.41 -5.73 -14.06
CA SER A 159 10.43 -6.61 -15.24
C SER A 159 11.50 -7.70 -15.10
N ASP A 160 12.67 -7.34 -14.58
CA ASP A 160 13.77 -8.27 -14.31
C ASP A 160 13.33 -9.34 -13.26
N LEU A 161 12.83 -8.91 -12.12
CA LEU A 161 12.38 -9.83 -11.08
C LEU A 161 11.23 -10.74 -11.59
N ALA A 162 10.23 -10.18 -12.25
CA ALA A 162 9.09 -10.96 -12.77
C ALA A 162 9.51 -11.99 -13.83
N ALA A 163 10.58 -11.72 -14.59
CA ALA A 163 11.07 -12.62 -15.61
C ALA A 163 11.90 -13.80 -15.06
N PHE A 164 12.56 -13.62 -13.93
CA PHE A 164 13.53 -14.57 -13.39
C PHE A 164 13.15 -15.20 -12.04
N THR A 165 11.91 -15.01 -11.59
CA THR A 165 11.33 -15.68 -10.43
C THR A 165 10.22 -16.65 -10.86
N GLU A 166 9.86 -17.58 -10.00
CA GLU A 166 8.82 -18.59 -10.33
C GLU A 166 7.42 -18.05 -10.12
N ILE A 167 7.24 -17.16 -9.13
CA ILE A 167 5.96 -16.53 -8.82
C ILE A 167 6.06 -15.05 -9.14
N THR A 168 5.31 -14.61 -10.14
CA THR A 168 5.20 -13.19 -10.48
C THR A 168 4.67 -12.41 -9.27
N PRO A 169 5.27 -11.27 -8.89
CA PRO A 169 4.74 -10.42 -7.84
C PRO A 169 3.26 -10.12 -8.05
N GLN A 170 2.44 -10.21 -6.99
CA GLN A 170 1.04 -9.84 -7.04
C GLN A 170 0.87 -8.31 -6.99
N VAL A 171 1.71 -7.63 -6.21
CA VAL A 171 1.62 -6.20 -5.94
C VAL A 171 2.99 -5.54 -6.06
N ASN A 172 3.02 -4.32 -6.59
CA ASN A 172 4.15 -3.39 -6.44
C ASN A 172 3.63 -2.09 -5.82
N GLN A 173 4.05 -1.80 -4.59
CA GLN A 173 3.65 -0.61 -3.85
C GLN A 173 4.64 0.52 -4.10
N VAL A 174 4.19 1.61 -4.73
CA VAL A 174 5.04 2.73 -5.16
C VAL A 174 4.46 4.07 -4.75
N GLU A 175 5.31 5.09 -4.61
CA GLU A 175 4.86 6.46 -4.45
C GLU A 175 3.89 6.85 -5.56
N THR A 176 2.63 7.17 -5.22
CA THR A 176 1.66 7.58 -6.23
C THR A 176 0.70 8.62 -5.67
N HIS A 177 0.69 9.80 -6.27
CA HIS A 177 -0.16 10.94 -5.93
C HIS A 177 -0.25 11.87 -7.16
N PRO A 178 -1.11 12.93 -7.15
CA PRO A 178 -1.27 13.79 -8.31
C PRO A 178 0.01 14.42 -8.89
N PHE A 179 1.05 14.62 -8.09
CA PHE A 179 2.33 15.18 -8.57
C PHE A 179 3.34 14.13 -9.05
N ASN A 180 3.11 12.85 -8.76
CA ASN A 180 3.91 11.72 -9.27
C ASN A 180 2.97 10.55 -9.58
N GLN A 181 2.44 10.52 -10.80
CA GLN A 181 1.28 9.70 -11.15
C GLN A 181 1.61 8.28 -11.59
N GLN A 182 2.89 7.95 -11.79
CA GLN A 182 3.35 6.59 -12.12
C GLN A 182 2.71 6.00 -13.40
N ILE A 183 2.42 6.83 -14.40
CA ILE A 183 1.71 6.37 -15.60
C ILE A 183 2.49 5.25 -16.31
N PHE A 184 3.77 5.48 -16.62
CA PHE A 184 4.61 4.48 -17.28
C PHE A 184 4.85 3.24 -16.40
N ALA A 185 5.04 3.44 -15.10
CA ALA A 185 5.20 2.32 -14.18
C ALA A 185 3.93 1.48 -14.09
N GLN A 186 2.75 2.10 -14.06
CA GLN A 186 1.47 1.38 -14.06
C GLN A 186 1.26 0.58 -15.36
N GLU A 187 1.60 1.14 -16.52
CA GLU A 187 1.57 0.42 -17.80
C GLU A 187 2.48 -0.81 -17.79
N ASN A 188 3.68 -0.68 -17.24
CA ASN A 188 4.60 -1.81 -17.07
C ASN A 188 4.06 -2.86 -16.10
N MET A 189 3.44 -2.45 -14.98
CA MET A 189 2.79 -3.36 -14.03
C MET A 189 1.64 -4.12 -14.68
N VAL A 190 0.77 -3.44 -15.43
CA VAL A 190 -0.33 -4.08 -16.18
C VAL A 190 0.20 -5.12 -17.16
N LYS A 191 1.27 -4.80 -17.92
CA LYS A 191 1.94 -5.75 -18.83
C LYS A 191 2.41 -7.02 -18.10
N ASN A 192 2.95 -6.87 -16.90
CA ASN A 192 3.43 -7.97 -16.06
C ASN A 192 2.35 -8.58 -15.18
N LYS A 193 1.09 -8.12 -15.26
CA LYS A 193 -0.05 -8.54 -14.42
C LYS A 193 0.20 -8.29 -12.93
N VAL A 194 0.94 -7.26 -12.58
CA VAL A 194 1.21 -6.82 -11.22
C VAL A 194 0.27 -5.68 -10.86
N GLN A 195 -0.37 -5.75 -9.70
CA GLN A 195 -1.25 -4.70 -9.20
C GLN A 195 -0.43 -3.55 -8.62
N ILE A 196 -0.74 -2.32 -9.04
CA ILE A 196 -0.20 -1.11 -8.43
C ILE A 196 -0.91 -0.82 -7.11
N GLU A 197 -0.13 -0.55 -6.07
CA GLU A 197 -0.60 -0.01 -4.80
C GLU A 197 0.13 1.29 -4.49
N SER A 198 -0.56 2.28 -3.92
CA SER A 198 0.05 3.58 -3.66
C SER A 198 0.44 3.77 -2.20
N TRP A 199 1.68 4.22 -1.97
CA TRP A 199 2.03 4.90 -0.74
C TRP A 199 2.11 6.41 -0.98
N ALA A 200 2.08 7.23 0.08
CA ALA A 200 2.01 8.69 0.02
C ALA A 200 0.85 9.22 -0.84
N THR A 201 -0.33 8.62 -0.72
CA THR A 201 -1.55 9.02 -1.43
C THR A 201 -1.82 10.52 -1.43
N PHE A 202 -1.47 11.18 -0.34
CA PHE A 202 -1.60 12.63 -0.15
C PHE A 202 -0.25 13.37 -0.21
N ALA A 203 0.79 12.77 -0.82
CA ALA A 203 2.16 13.33 -0.88
C ALA A 203 2.69 13.80 0.49
N GLU A 204 2.21 13.21 1.61
CA GLU A 204 2.46 13.67 2.98
C GLU A 204 2.20 15.17 3.20
N GLY A 205 1.27 15.76 2.47
CA GLY A 205 0.95 17.19 2.53
C GLY A 205 1.95 18.10 1.84
N ARG A 206 2.96 17.55 1.16
CA ARG A 206 4.01 18.34 0.50
C ARG A 206 3.46 19.17 -0.66
N ASN A 207 4.18 20.24 -0.98
CA ASN A 207 3.91 21.12 -2.12
C ASN A 207 2.49 21.68 -2.17
N GLY A 208 1.85 21.86 -1.00
CA GLY A 208 0.52 22.43 -0.91
C GLY A 208 -0.58 21.58 -1.56
N ILE A 209 -0.42 20.25 -1.58
CA ILE A 209 -1.33 19.36 -2.31
C ILE A 209 -2.79 19.50 -1.85
N PHE A 210 -3.03 19.73 -0.55
CA PHE A 210 -4.39 19.89 -0.01
C PHE A 210 -5.05 21.22 -0.37
N THR A 211 -4.26 22.23 -0.79
CA THR A 211 -4.72 23.55 -1.23
C THR A 211 -4.42 23.79 -2.72
N ASN A 212 -4.19 22.73 -3.48
CA ASN A 212 -3.97 22.84 -4.92
C ASN A 212 -5.27 23.29 -5.60
N PRO A 213 -5.24 24.40 -6.39
CA PRO A 213 -6.44 24.99 -6.96
C PRO A 213 -7.26 24.04 -7.85
N VAL A 214 -6.59 23.15 -8.60
CA VAL A 214 -7.26 22.18 -9.47
C VAL A 214 -8.03 21.17 -8.63
N LEU A 215 -7.41 20.63 -7.57
CA LEU A 215 -8.05 19.65 -6.68
C LEU A 215 -9.18 20.28 -5.86
N GLU A 216 -9.01 21.54 -5.41
CA GLU A 216 -10.07 22.29 -4.70
C GLU A 216 -11.27 22.58 -5.58
N GLU A 217 -11.05 22.97 -6.85
CA GLU A 217 -12.13 23.23 -7.79
C GLU A 217 -12.95 21.97 -8.08
N ILE A 218 -12.26 20.85 -8.33
CA ILE A 218 -12.91 19.55 -8.51
C ILE A 218 -13.68 19.15 -7.24
N GLY A 219 -13.09 19.32 -6.07
CA GLY A 219 -13.77 19.03 -4.79
C GLY A 219 -15.05 19.83 -4.62
N ARG A 220 -15.02 21.13 -4.88
CA ARG A 220 -16.22 22.00 -4.83
C ARG A 220 -17.32 21.54 -5.77
N LYS A 221 -16.98 21.07 -6.96
CA LYS A 221 -17.94 20.57 -7.95
C LYS A 221 -18.75 19.38 -7.42
N TYR A 222 -18.14 18.52 -6.62
CA TYR A 222 -18.77 17.31 -6.09
C TYR A 222 -19.17 17.42 -4.59
N GLY A 223 -18.89 18.55 -3.95
CA GLY A 223 -19.08 18.69 -2.51
C GLY A 223 -18.15 17.79 -1.68
N LYS A 224 -16.93 17.53 -2.18
CA LYS A 224 -15.92 16.66 -1.59
C LYS A 224 -14.65 17.43 -1.24
N SER A 225 -13.89 16.91 -0.27
CA SER A 225 -12.57 17.46 0.06
C SER A 225 -11.52 17.11 -1.00
N THR A 226 -10.40 17.82 -1.00
CA THR A 226 -9.23 17.49 -1.84
C THR A 226 -8.70 16.09 -1.56
N ALA A 227 -8.75 15.63 -0.30
CA ALA A 227 -8.38 14.26 0.07
C ALA A 227 -9.29 13.24 -0.62
N GLN A 228 -10.61 13.43 -0.57
CA GLN A 228 -11.57 12.57 -1.26
C GLN A 228 -11.39 12.56 -2.77
N VAL A 229 -11.08 13.70 -3.38
CA VAL A 229 -10.76 13.79 -4.82
C VAL A 229 -9.54 12.94 -5.15
N MET A 230 -8.46 13.03 -4.37
CA MET A 230 -7.24 12.25 -4.59
C MET A 230 -7.47 10.75 -4.42
N VAL A 231 -8.21 10.33 -3.41
CA VAL A 231 -8.56 8.92 -3.22
C VAL A 231 -9.43 8.42 -4.38
N ARG A 232 -10.48 9.16 -4.75
CA ARG A 232 -11.35 8.79 -5.87
C ARG A 232 -10.59 8.69 -7.19
N TRP A 233 -9.67 9.61 -7.46
CA TRP A 233 -8.82 9.59 -8.63
C TRP A 233 -7.97 8.31 -8.71
N GLN A 234 -7.39 7.87 -7.60
CA GLN A 234 -6.63 6.61 -7.56
C GLN A 234 -7.55 5.40 -7.76
N VAL A 235 -8.68 5.36 -7.08
CA VAL A 235 -9.69 4.30 -7.23
C VAL A 235 -10.14 4.15 -8.70
N GLN A 236 -10.44 5.26 -9.39
CA GLN A 236 -10.86 5.23 -10.79
C GLN A 236 -9.73 4.74 -11.74
N ARG A 237 -8.48 4.90 -11.35
CA ARG A 237 -7.33 4.34 -12.06
C ARG A 237 -7.07 2.87 -11.73
N GLY A 238 -7.86 2.24 -10.86
CA GLY A 238 -7.64 0.87 -10.42
C GLY A 238 -6.40 0.71 -9.52
N ILE A 239 -6.02 1.75 -8.79
CA ILE A 239 -4.89 1.75 -7.86
C ILE A 239 -5.39 1.41 -6.46
N VAL A 240 -4.80 0.41 -5.81
CA VAL A 240 -5.01 0.17 -4.38
C VAL A 240 -4.39 1.31 -3.61
N CYS A 241 -5.16 1.96 -2.75
CA CYS A 241 -4.84 3.25 -2.18
C CYS A 241 -4.70 3.15 -0.65
N LEU A 242 -3.52 3.46 -0.13
CA LEU A 242 -3.28 3.53 1.32
C LEU A 242 -3.49 4.95 1.82
N THR A 243 -4.38 5.11 2.78
CA THR A 243 -4.58 6.37 3.50
C THR A 243 -4.05 6.26 4.93
N LYS A 244 -3.66 7.39 5.50
CA LYS A 244 -3.16 7.45 6.89
C LYS A 244 -3.71 8.68 7.58
N THR A 245 -4.26 8.49 8.76
CA THR A 245 -4.66 9.54 9.69
C THR A 245 -4.90 8.93 11.07
N VAL A 246 -4.76 9.71 12.13
CA VAL A 246 -5.16 9.31 13.50
C VAL A 246 -6.51 9.91 13.92
N LYS A 247 -7.20 10.60 13.01
CA LYS A 247 -8.49 11.25 13.27
C LYS A 247 -9.62 10.43 12.68
N LEU A 248 -10.52 9.95 13.53
CA LEU A 248 -11.65 9.08 13.12
C LEU A 248 -12.54 9.73 12.04
N GLU A 249 -12.78 11.05 12.14
CA GLU A 249 -13.59 11.75 11.14
C GLU A 249 -12.93 11.68 9.75
N ARG A 250 -11.60 11.85 9.69
CA ARG A 250 -10.84 11.74 8.42
C ARG A 250 -10.77 10.30 7.91
N MET A 251 -10.76 9.30 8.80
CA MET A 251 -10.86 7.90 8.39
C MET A 251 -12.15 7.64 7.65
N ARG A 252 -13.28 8.12 8.19
CA ARG A 252 -14.60 8.02 7.55
C ARG A 252 -14.69 8.82 6.26
N GLU A 253 -14.16 10.04 6.25
CA GLU A 253 -14.08 10.89 5.06
C GLU A 253 -13.33 10.21 3.90
N ASN A 254 -12.17 9.61 4.18
CA ASN A 254 -11.38 8.90 3.18
C ASN A 254 -12.09 7.67 2.58
N LEU A 255 -13.00 7.05 3.33
CA LEU A 255 -13.83 5.94 2.85
C LEU A 255 -15.05 6.40 2.05
N ASP A 256 -15.50 7.65 2.23
CA ASP A 256 -16.69 8.21 1.57
C ASP A 256 -16.36 8.76 0.18
N VAL A 257 -15.95 7.86 -0.73
CA VAL A 257 -15.48 8.19 -2.08
C VAL A 257 -16.15 7.38 -3.19
N PHE A 258 -17.13 6.54 -2.84
CA PHE A 258 -17.79 5.65 -3.81
C PHE A 258 -19.12 6.19 -4.33
N ASP A 259 -19.58 7.33 -3.83
CA ASP A 259 -20.85 7.97 -4.17
C ASP A 259 -20.76 9.01 -5.28
N PHE A 260 -19.56 9.28 -5.81
CA PHE A 260 -19.32 10.20 -6.91
C PHE A 260 -18.27 9.65 -7.87
N GLU A 261 -18.21 10.22 -9.07
CA GLU A 261 -17.25 9.84 -10.11
C GLU A 261 -16.65 11.10 -10.74
N LEU A 262 -15.32 11.13 -10.88
CA LEU A 262 -14.60 12.20 -11.58
C LEU A 262 -14.85 12.04 -13.08
N SER A 263 -15.21 13.15 -13.74
CA SER A 263 -15.37 13.18 -15.18
C SER A 263 -14.04 13.04 -15.93
N ASP A 264 -14.07 12.72 -17.21
CA ASP A 264 -12.87 12.68 -18.06
C ASP A 264 -12.12 14.02 -18.05
N ALA A 265 -12.85 15.14 -17.97
CA ALA A 265 -12.26 16.47 -17.87
C ALA A 265 -11.52 16.66 -16.54
N ASP A 266 -12.08 16.16 -15.42
CA ASP A 266 -11.44 16.21 -14.12
C ASP A 266 -10.18 15.32 -14.09
N MET A 267 -10.28 14.10 -14.62
CA MET A 267 -9.14 13.19 -14.75
C MET A 267 -8.00 13.80 -15.59
N LYS A 268 -8.35 14.50 -16.68
CA LYS A 268 -7.39 15.21 -17.53
C LYS A 268 -6.77 16.42 -16.81
N ALA A 269 -7.54 17.15 -16.04
CA ALA A 269 -7.04 18.27 -15.25
C ALA A 269 -6.03 17.78 -14.18
N ILE A 270 -6.33 16.68 -13.49
CA ILE A 270 -5.40 16.07 -12.53
C ILE A 270 -4.15 15.53 -13.26
N ALA A 271 -4.29 14.94 -14.45
CA ALA A 271 -3.15 14.49 -15.25
C ALA A 271 -2.15 15.61 -15.55
N GLY A 272 -2.60 16.85 -15.69
CA GLY A 272 -1.76 18.02 -15.86
C GLY A 272 -0.90 18.40 -14.65
N LEU A 273 -1.14 17.81 -13.47
CA LEU A 273 -0.36 18.07 -12.25
C LEU A 273 0.90 17.20 -12.15
N ASP A 274 1.05 16.19 -13.03
CA ASP A 274 2.14 15.22 -12.97
C ASP A 274 3.50 15.85 -13.25
N THR A 275 4.37 15.89 -12.25
CA THR A 275 5.75 16.34 -12.39
C THR A 275 6.70 15.22 -12.83
N LYS A 276 6.22 13.98 -12.80
CA LYS A 276 6.99 12.74 -13.11
C LYS A 276 8.27 12.60 -12.26
N THR A 277 8.24 13.17 -11.07
CA THR A 277 9.38 13.21 -10.17
C THR A 277 8.93 12.89 -8.75
N SER A 278 9.66 12.03 -8.06
CA SER A 278 9.43 11.73 -6.65
C SER A 278 9.57 13.00 -5.79
N LEU A 279 8.70 13.16 -4.83
CA LEU A 279 8.80 14.19 -3.78
C LEU A 279 9.65 13.73 -2.59
N PHE A 280 10.10 12.48 -2.59
CA PHE A 280 10.82 11.87 -1.46
C PHE A 280 12.24 11.51 -1.85
N PHE A 281 12.42 10.53 -2.71
CA PHE A 281 13.73 10.10 -3.20
C PHE A 281 13.59 9.26 -4.47
N ASN A 282 14.61 9.34 -5.34
CA ASN A 282 14.66 8.54 -6.56
C ASN A 282 15.47 7.26 -6.30
N HIS A 283 14.83 6.10 -6.43
CA HIS A 283 15.48 4.79 -6.20
C HIS A 283 16.55 4.41 -7.24
N GLN A 284 16.71 5.20 -8.30
CA GLN A 284 17.80 5.04 -9.28
C GLN A 284 19.03 5.90 -8.96
N ASP A 285 18.94 6.79 -7.98
CA ASP A 285 20.08 7.61 -7.56
C ASP A 285 20.99 6.85 -6.58
N ALA A 286 22.29 6.92 -6.78
CA ALA A 286 23.28 6.32 -5.89
C ALA A 286 23.16 6.86 -4.46
N SER A 287 22.86 8.16 -4.30
CA SER A 287 22.65 8.78 -3.00
C SER A 287 21.46 8.21 -2.22
N THR A 288 20.48 7.67 -2.89
CA THR A 288 19.37 6.95 -2.23
C THR A 288 19.85 5.64 -1.63
N VAL A 289 20.77 4.93 -2.27
CA VAL A 289 21.41 3.73 -1.70
C VAL A 289 22.18 4.10 -0.44
N ASP A 290 22.99 5.16 -0.51
CA ASP A 290 23.77 5.66 0.64
C ASP A 290 22.85 6.04 1.82
N LEU A 291 21.71 6.69 1.54
CA LEU A 291 20.70 7.00 2.54
C LEU A 291 20.20 5.75 3.26
N PHE A 292 19.82 4.71 2.54
CA PHE A 292 19.33 3.47 3.14
C PHE A 292 20.41 2.69 3.88
N VAL A 293 21.65 2.68 3.39
CA VAL A 293 22.80 2.11 4.10
C VAL A 293 23.01 2.81 5.44
N ASN A 294 22.98 4.14 5.45
CA ASN A 294 23.11 4.92 6.69
C ASN A 294 21.97 4.65 7.68
N LEU A 295 20.72 4.55 7.21
CA LEU A 295 19.58 4.19 8.05
C LEU A 295 19.73 2.81 8.70
N ILE A 296 20.26 1.84 7.97
CA ILE A 296 20.56 0.49 8.48
C ILE A 296 21.63 0.56 9.58
N GLN A 297 22.72 1.28 9.33
CA GLN A 297 23.81 1.41 10.29
C GLN A 297 23.37 2.11 11.59
N GLN A 298 22.56 3.18 11.46
CA GLN A 298 22.01 3.89 12.64
C GLN A 298 21.13 2.98 13.51
N ARG A 299 20.31 2.13 12.88
CA ARG A 299 19.47 1.17 13.62
C ARG A 299 20.30 0.11 14.35
N ARG A 300 21.38 -0.38 13.74
CA ARG A 300 22.31 -1.34 14.36
C ARG A 300 23.12 -0.74 15.49
N GLY A 301 23.44 0.56 15.43
CA GLY A 301 24.17 1.28 16.47
C GLY A 301 23.32 1.69 17.69
N ASN A 302 22.00 1.58 17.60
CA ASN A 302 21.06 1.87 18.68
C ASN A 302 20.56 0.60 19.40
N ILE A 303 21.14 -0.56 19.13
CA ILE A 303 20.97 -1.83 19.84
C ILE A 303 22.20 -2.07 20.69
#